data_dd09d336f956bb4dc6eea44566bac66a
#
_entry.id   dd09d336f956bb4dc6eea44566bac66a
#
_cell.length_a   1.000
_cell.length_b   1.000
_cell.length_c   1.000
_cell.angle_alpha   90.00
_cell.angle_beta   90.00
_cell.angle_gamma   90.00
#
_symmetry.space_group_name_H-M   'P 1'
#
loop_
_entity.id
_entity.type
_entity.pdbx_description
1 polymer ?
#
loop_
_entity_poly.entity_id
_entity_poly.type
_entity_poly.pdbx_seq_one_letter_code
_entity_poly.pdbx_strand_id
1 'polypeptide(L)'
;MRFAVIAAGEGSRLAQEGVEQPKPLVPVCGEPMIERLLRIFVDCGATEIVVIVNEWSTAVREHIESLALPVPLRLVVKTTPSSMHSLHALSPYLRGERFCLTTVDTIFREAEFKKYIRHFAATTDIDGCMAVTPFVDDEKPLWVGVEQQVDADGASILDKQGSHRMPRVTGFHDSQEQGDYLISGGIYCLGD
;
A
#
# COMPACT_ATOMS: atom_id res chain seq x y z
N MET A 1 5.93 11.83 7.10
CA MET A 1 5.89 10.89 5.98
C MET A 1 4.55 11.03 5.28
N ARG A 2 4.54 11.07 3.95
CA ARG A 2 3.31 11.10 3.15
C ARG A 2 2.68 9.73 3.02
N PHE A 3 1.37 9.71 2.81
CA PHE A 3 0.64 8.48 2.50
C PHE A 3 -0.13 8.67 1.19
N ALA A 4 -0.17 7.62 0.37
CA ALA A 4 -0.86 7.64 -0.91
C ALA A 4 -1.81 6.44 -1.07
N VAL A 5 -2.95 6.67 -1.69
CA VAL A 5 -3.94 5.63 -2.00
C VAL A 5 -4.25 5.62 -3.49
N ILE A 6 -4.15 4.44 -4.09
CA ILE A 6 -4.69 4.18 -5.42
C ILE A 6 -6.13 3.69 -5.28
N ALA A 7 -7.08 4.54 -5.60
CA ALA A 7 -8.51 4.26 -5.60
C ALA A 7 -9.16 4.47 -6.99
N ALA A 8 -8.34 4.43 -8.05
CA ALA A 8 -8.76 4.66 -9.43
C ALA A 8 -9.22 3.39 -10.17
N GLY A 9 -9.27 2.24 -9.49
CA GLY A 9 -9.73 0.98 -10.07
C GLY A 9 -11.25 1.00 -10.33
N GLU A 10 -11.69 0.37 -11.41
CA GLU A 10 -13.12 0.31 -11.81
C GLU A 10 -13.99 -0.56 -10.89
N GLY A 11 -13.39 -1.46 -10.10
CA GLY A 11 -14.14 -2.38 -9.22
C GLY A 11 -15.03 -3.37 -9.99
N SER A 12 -14.72 -3.67 -11.24
CA SER A 12 -15.54 -4.47 -12.15
C SER A 12 -15.91 -5.86 -11.61
N ARG A 13 -15.01 -6.51 -10.84
CA ARG A 13 -15.29 -7.81 -10.21
C ARG A 13 -16.42 -7.70 -9.17
N LEU A 14 -16.37 -6.72 -8.28
CA LEU A 14 -17.42 -6.49 -7.28
C LEU A 14 -18.76 -6.15 -7.93
N ALA A 15 -18.74 -5.37 -9.01
CA ALA A 15 -19.94 -5.08 -9.78
C ALA A 15 -20.56 -6.35 -10.42
N GLN A 16 -19.73 -7.29 -10.89
CA GLN A 16 -20.19 -8.59 -11.41
C GLN A 16 -20.80 -9.48 -10.31
N GLU A 17 -20.35 -9.32 -9.07
CA GLU A 17 -20.91 -10.00 -7.88
C GLU A 17 -22.15 -9.31 -7.30
N GLY A 18 -22.66 -8.27 -7.96
CA GLY A 18 -23.88 -7.55 -7.56
C GLY A 18 -23.65 -6.44 -6.52
N VAL A 19 -22.42 -6.04 -6.29
CA VAL A 19 -22.12 -4.89 -5.41
C VAL A 19 -22.31 -3.61 -6.21
N GLU A 20 -23.35 -2.84 -5.89
CA GLU A 20 -23.69 -1.58 -6.59
C GLU A 20 -22.77 -0.41 -6.20
N GLN A 21 -22.21 -0.44 -4.98
CA GLN A 21 -21.36 0.64 -4.49
C GLN A 21 -19.98 0.62 -5.16
N PRO A 22 -19.41 1.80 -5.47
CA PRO A 22 -18.01 1.88 -5.87
C PRO A 22 -17.10 1.25 -4.82
N LYS A 23 -16.11 0.46 -5.26
CA LYS A 23 -15.21 -0.30 -4.39
C LYS A 23 -14.65 0.50 -3.20
N PRO A 24 -14.19 1.75 -3.34
CA PRO A 24 -13.68 2.52 -2.21
C PRO A 24 -14.72 2.82 -1.13
N LEU A 25 -16.01 2.79 -1.46
CA LEU A 25 -17.12 3.06 -0.55
C LEU A 25 -17.73 1.80 0.06
N VAL A 26 -17.31 0.61 -0.38
CA VAL A 26 -17.78 -0.65 0.21
C VAL A 26 -17.36 -0.70 1.68
N PRO A 27 -18.30 -0.97 2.61
CA PRO A 27 -17.98 -0.96 4.04
C PRO A 27 -17.25 -2.25 4.45
N VAL A 28 -16.19 -2.08 5.23
CA VAL A 28 -15.51 -3.15 5.97
C VAL A 28 -15.73 -2.92 7.45
N CYS A 29 -16.42 -3.85 8.11
CA CYS A 29 -16.84 -3.70 9.51
C CYS A 29 -17.64 -2.41 9.77
N GLY A 30 -18.44 -1.97 8.78
CA GLY A 30 -19.30 -0.78 8.90
C GLY A 30 -18.65 0.55 8.54
N GLU A 31 -17.37 0.57 8.17
CA GLU A 31 -16.61 1.77 7.76
C GLU A 31 -16.21 1.64 6.28
N PRO A 32 -16.46 2.65 5.41
CA PRO A 32 -16.00 2.62 4.00
C PRO A 32 -14.49 2.36 3.90
N MET A 33 -14.07 1.51 2.95
CA MET A 33 -12.63 1.16 2.80
C MET A 33 -11.72 2.38 2.74
N ILE A 34 -12.11 3.39 1.97
CA ILE A 34 -11.30 4.60 1.81
C ILE A 34 -11.23 5.38 3.14
N GLU A 35 -12.33 5.55 3.83
CA GLU A 35 -12.38 6.28 5.11
C GLU A 35 -11.53 5.59 6.17
N ARG A 36 -11.64 4.25 6.26
CA ARG A 36 -10.80 3.42 7.11
C ARG A 36 -9.31 3.65 6.87
N LEU A 37 -8.87 3.65 5.61
CA LEU A 37 -7.45 3.89 5.28
C LEU A 37 -7.01 5.29 5.68
N LEU A 38 -7.80 6.32 5.34
CA LEU A 38 -7.48 7.71 5.67
C LEU A 38 -7.33 7.92 7.17
N ARG A 39 -8.25 7.35 7.98
CA ARG A 39 -8.17 7.37 9.45
C ARG A 39 -6.89 6.69 9.95
N ILE A 40 -6.57 5.49 9.45
CA ILE A 40 -5.36 4.77 9.84
C ILE A 40 -4.08 5.56 9.50
N PHE A 41 -4.06 6.24 8.36
CA PHE A 41 -2.91 7.06 7.96
C PHE A 41 -2.72 8.28 8.87
N VAL A 42 -3.81 8.94 9.25
CA VAL A 42 -3.78 10.00 10.28
C VAL A 42 -3.22 9.46 11.59
N ASP A 43 -3.68 8.30 12.05
CA ASP A 43 -3.19 7.62 13.24
C ASP A 43 -1.71 7.20 13.16
N CYS A 44 -1.19 7.01 11.95
CA CYS A 44 0.23 6.74 11.71
C CYS A 44 1.09 8.01 11.57
N GLY A 45 0.52 9.19 11.77
CA GLY A 45 1.23 10.47 11.70
C GLY A 45 1.49 10.94 10.27
N ALA A 46 0.51 10.79 9.40
CA ALA A 46 0.58 11.33 8.04
C ALA A 46 0.86 12.84 8.07
N THR A 47 1.82 13.31 7.27
CA THR A 47 2.07 14.74 7.04
C THR A 47 1.19 15.30 5.95
N GLU A 48 0.85 14.48 4.96
CA GLU A 48 -0.09 14.74 3.87
C GLU A 48 -0.61 13.39 3.36
N ILE A 49 -1.86 13.36 2.90
CA ILE A 49 -2.45 12.19 2.23
C ILE A 49 -2.76 12.56 0.79
N VAL A 50 -2.37 11.71 -0.16
CA VAL A 50 -2.62 11.88 -1.59
C VAL A 50 -3.46 10.71 -2.09
N VAL A 51 -4.61 10.98 -2.69
CA VAL A 51 -5.52 9.95 -3.20
C VAL A 51 -5.71 10.16 -4.70
N ILE A 52 -5.62 9.08 -5.49
CA ILE A 52 -6.02 9.11 -6.90
C ILE A 52 -7.32 8.32 -7.09
N VAL A 53 -8.27 8.97 -7.76
CA VAL A 53 -9.55 8.37 -8.18
C VAL A 53 -9.70 8.54 -9.69
N ASN A 54 -10.52 7.71 -10.33
CA ASN A 54 -10.83 7.90 -11.76
C ASN A 54 -11.85 9.04 -11.96
N GLU A 55 -11.96 9.52 -13.20
CA GLU A 55 -12.76 10.71 -13.56
C GLU A 55 -14.27 10.51 -13.40
N TRP A 56 -14.76 9.28 -13.48
CA TRP A 56 -16.19 8.94 -13.32
C TRP A 56 -16.57 8.53 -11.90
N SER A 57 -15.65 8.41 -10.97
CA SER A 57 -15.94 8.10 -9.56
C SER A 57 -16.45 9.31 -8.77
N THR A 58 -17.53 9.96 -9.24
CA THR A 58 -18.07 11.16 -8.61
C THR A 58 -18.45 10.93 -7.15
N ALA A 59 -19.17 9.85 -6.85
CA ALA A 59 -19.57 9.53 -5.48
C ALA A 59 -18.38 9.32 -4.53
N VAL A 60 -17.29 8.70 -5.01
CA VAL A 60 -16.05 8.52 -4.22
C VAL A 60 -15.39 9.86 -3.96
N ARG A 61 -15.31 10.71 -4.98
CA ARG A 61 -14.74 12.06 -4.87
C ARG A 61 -15.51 12.90 -3.87
N GLU A 62 -16.83 12.99 -4.01
CA GLU A 62 -17.69 13.75 -3.11
C GLU A 62 -17.61 13.26 -1.67
N HIS A 63 -17.54 11.94 -1.47
CA HIS A 63 -17.35 11.36 -0.15
C HIS A 63 -16.01 11.80 0.46
N ILE A 64 -14.90 11.66 -0.27
CA ILE A 64 -13.57 12.06 0.21
C ILE A 64 -13.52 13.57 0.52
N GLU A 65 -14.08 14.41 -0.35
CA GLU A 65 -14.14 15.87 -0.17
C GLU A 65 -14.99 16.29 1.04
N SER A 66 -15.96 15.46 1.45
CA SER A 66 -16.78 15.70 2.64
C SER A 66 -16.07 15.40 3.97
N LEU A 67 -14.95 14.66 3.94
CA LEU A 67 -14.25 14.26 5.15
C LEU A 67 -13.44 15.41 5.75
N ALA A 68 -13.64 15.67 7.04
CA ALA A 68 -12.83 16.62 7.79
C ALA A 68 -11.60 15.93 8.38
N LEU A 69 -10.49 15.92 7.64
CA LEU A 69 -9.24 15.32 8.11
C LEU A 69 -8.35 16.36 8.79
N PRO A 70 -7.62 15.98 9.86
CA PRO A 70 -6.71 16.88 10.57
C PRO A 70 -5.37 17.13 9.83
N VAL A 71 -5.21 16.54 8.65
CA VAL A 71 -4.01 16.66 7.79
C VAL A 71 -4.42 17.06 6.39
N PRO A 72 -3.54 17.73 5.62
CA PRO A 72 -3.80 18.03 4.22
C PRO A 72 -4.13 16.77 3.41
N LEU A 73 -5.21 16.81 2.65
CA LEU A 73 -5.59 15.80 1.69
C LEU A 73 -5.55 16.38 0.28
N ARG A 74 -4.85 15.71 -0.60
CA ARG A 74 -4.77 16.04 -2.04
C ARG A 74 -5.48 14.96 -2.84
N LEU A 75 -6.49 15.37 -3.58
CA LEU A 75 -7.23 14.50 -4.48
C LEU A 75 -6.74 14.70 -5.92
N VAL A 76 -6.31 13.62 -6.55
CA VAL A 76 -5.93 13.55 -7.97
C VAL A 76 -7.04 12.84 -8.72
N VAL A 77 -7.71 13.52 -9.63
CA VAL A 77 -8.78 12.95 -10.45
C VAL A 77 -8.20 12.63 -11.82
N LYS A 78 -7.96 11.36 -12.10
CA LYS A 78 -7.38 10.92 -13.37
C LYS A 78 -7.63 9.43 -13.61
N THR A 79 -8.14 9.11 -14.78
CA THR A 79 -8.22 7.74 -15.25
C THR A 79 -6.86 7.27 -15.76
N THR A 80 -6.46 6.09 -15.33
CA THR A 80 -5.15 5.53 -15.66
C THR A 80 -5.29 4.06 -16.07
N PRO A 81 -4.43 3.57 -17.00
CA PRO A 81 -4.53 2.19 -17.50
C PRO A 81 -4.16 1.11 -16.47
N SER A 82 -3.40 1.45 -15.42
CA SER A 82 -2.96 0.51 -14.39
C SER A 82 -2.51 1.22 -13.11
N SER A 83 -2.31 0.44 -12.04
CA SER A 83 -1.78 0.94 -10.76
C SER A 83 -0.41 1.61 -10.90
N MET A 84 0.46 1.13 -11.82
CA MET A 84 1.74 1.76 -12.10
C MET A 84 1.56 3.17 -12.70
N HIS A 85 0.61 3.34 -13.62
CA HIS A 85 0.30 4.66 -14.18
C HIS A 85 -0.34 5.57 -13.13
N SER A 86 -1.11 5.02 -12.20
CA SER A 86 -1.63 5.76 -11.05
C SER A 86 -0.49 6.24 -10.14
N LEU A 87 0.46 5.39 -9.81
CA LEU A 87 1.66 5.79 -9.05
C LEU A 87 2.44 6.88 -9.79
N HIS A 88 2.65 6.73 -11.10
CA HIS A 88 3.32 7.77 -11.90
C HIS A 88 2.55 9.11 -11.83
N ALA A 89 1.22 9.11 -11.86
CA ALA A 89 0.42 10.30 -11.72
C ALA A 89 0.51 10.93 -10.33
N LEU A 90 0.70 10.12 -9.29
CA LEU A 90 0.91 10.56 -7.91
C LEU A 90 2.34 11.07 -7.65
N SER A 91 3.34 10.60 -8.41
CA SER A 91 4.75 10.83 -8.15
C SER A 91 5.15 12.30 -7.95
N PRO A 92 4.60 13.31 -8.68
CA PRO A 92 4.94 14.71 -8.45
C PRO A 92 4.62 15.21 -7.03
N TYR A 93 3.66 14.57 -6.36
CA TYR A 93 3.18 14.93 -5.02
C TYR A 93 3.87 14.12 -3.91
N LEU A 94 4.67 13.10 -4.28
CA LEU A 94 5.33 12.20 -3.34
C LEU A 94 6.84 12.46 -3.21
N ARG A 95 7.41 13.26 -4.11
CA ARG A 95 8.85 13.58 -4.10
C ARG A 95 9.27 14.40 -2.88
N GLY A 96 10.52 14.23 -2.47
CA GLY A 96 11.17 14.99 -1.40
C GLY A 96 10.85 14.49 0.00
N GLU A 97 10.09 13.41 0.14
CA GLU A 97 9.76 12.80 1.43
C GLU A 97 9.49 11.30 1.27
N ARG A 98 9.86 10.51 2.27
CA ARG A 98 9.49 9.10 2.33
C ARG A 98 7.96 8.97 2.35
N PHE A 99 7.42 7.97 1.67
CA PHE A 99 5.98 7.78 1.57
C PHE A 99 5.57 6.31 1.68
N CYS A 100 4.32 6.09 2.05
CA CYS A 100 3.66 4.79 2.00
C CYS A 100 2.56 4.84 0.94
N LEU A 101 2.55 3.88 0.02
CA LEU A 101 1.52 3.69 -1.01
C LEU A 101 0.72 2.43 -0.71
N THR A 102 -0.61 2.51 -0.79
CA THR A 102 -1.50 1.34 -0.77
C THR A 102 -2.51 1.41 -1.91
N THR A 103 -3.08 0.25 -2.27
CA THR A 103 -4.36 0.21 -2.99
C THR A 103 -5.51 0.29 -1.99
N VAL A 104 -6.68 0.78 -2.42
CA VAL A 104 -7.83 1.02 -1.52
C VAL A 104 -8.40 -0.26 -0.91
N ASP A 105 -8.23 -1.39 -1.59
CA ASP A 105 -8.74 -2.71 -1.22
C ASP A 105 -7.81 -3.53 -0.32
N THR A 106 -6.70 -2.96 0.08
CA THR A 106 -5.76 -3.64 0.98
C THR A 106 -6.33 -3.72 2.39
N ILE A 107 -6.65 -4.93 2.84
CA ILE A 107 -7.20 -5.20 4.17
C ILE A 107 -6.10 -5.77 5.07
N PHE A 108 -5.88 -5.13 6.20
CA PHE A 108 -4.85 -5.51 7.17
C PHE A 108 -5.28 -5.22 8.61
N ARG A 109 -4.57 -5.80 9.57
CA ARG A 109 -4.71 -5.47 10.99
C ARG A 109 -4.02 -4.15 11.29
N GLU A 110 -4.74 -3.18 11.84
CA GLU A 110 -4.21 -1.83 12.10
C GLU A 110 -2.95 -1.85 12.98
N ALA A 111 -2.90 -2.72 13.99
CA ALA A 111 -1.73 -2.84 14.85
C ALA A 111 -0.47 -3.29 14.09
N GLU A 112 -0.63 -4.21 13.13
CA GLU A 112 0.49 -4.68 12.30
C GLU A 112 0.92 -3.61 11.30
N PHE A 113 -0.03 -2.89 10.69
CA PHE A 113 0.30 -1.76 9.84
C PHE A 113 1.05 -0.66 10.59
N LYS A 114 0.61 -0.31 11.81
CA LYS A 114 1.31 0.66 12.66
C LYS A 114 2.74 0.22 13.02
N LYS A 115 2.98 -1.09 13.22
CA LYS A 115 4.33 -1.63 13.43
C LYS A 115 5.17 -1.50 12.16
N TYR A 116 4.62 -1.87 11.01
CA TYR A 116 5.27 -1.79 9.70
C TYR A 116 5.71 -0.35 9.39
N ILE A 117 4.82 0.64 9.55
CA ILE A 117 5.14 2.05 9.35
C ILE A 117 6.23 2.54 10.30
N ARG A 118 6.16 2.18 11.58
CA ARG A 118 7.19 2.54 12.57
C ARG A 118 8.54 1.92 12.23
N HIS A 119 8.56 0.65 11.79
CA HIS A 119 9.78 0.00 11.36
C HIS A 119 10.41 0.74 10.18
N PHE A 120 9.65 1.03 9.12
CA PHE A 120 10.16 1.79 7.98
C PHE A 120 10.65 3.18 8.39
N ALA A 121 9.91 3.90 9.23
CA ALA A 121 10.32 5.24 9.69
C ALA A 121 11.63 5.22 10.49
N ALA A 122 11.88 4.17 11.28
CA ALA A 122 13.09 4.02 12.09
C ALA A 122 14.31 3.50 11.30
N THR A 123 14.08 2.80 10.18
CA THR A 123 15.13 2.20 9.35
C THR A 123 15.51 3.15 8.22
N THR A 124 16.69 3.76 8.32
CA THR A 124 17.16 4.80 7.36
C THR A 124 18.11 4.29 6.30
N ASP A 125 18.56 3.05 6.41
CA ASP A 125 19.52 2.37 5.53
C ASP A 125 18.86 1.45 4.48
N ILE A 126 17.56 1.64 4.24
CA ILE A 126 16.81 0.95 3.19
C ILE A 126 16.10 1.96 2.27
N ASP A 127 16.09 1.68 0.97
CA ASP A 127 15.40 2.50 -0.03
C ASP A 127 13.89 2.30 0.00
N GLY A 128 13.43 1.12 0.45
CA GLY A 128 12.03 0.82 0.60
C GLY A 128 11.77 -0.51 1.29
N CYS A 129 10.53 -0.73 1.64
CA CYS A 129 10.03 -2.03 2.08
C CYS A 129 8.59 -2.23 1.59
N MET A 130 8.17 -3.48 1.50
CA MET A 130 6.82 -3.83 1.10
C MET A 130 6.22 -4.87 2.03
N ALA A 131 4.91 -4.84 2.19
CA ALA A 131 4.21 -5.91 2.86
C ALA A 131 4.06 -7.11 1.92
N VAL A 132 4.34 -8.29 2.44
CA VAL A 132 4.23 -9.55 1.71
C VAL A 132 3.49 -10.60 2.54
N THR A 133 2.91 -11.59 1.88
CA THR A 133 2.18 -12.69 2.52
C THR A 133 2.50 -14.00 1.82
N PRO A 134 2.55 -15.13 2.55
CA PRO A 134 2.61 -16.46 1.94
C PRO A 134 1.22 -16.95 1.46
N PHE A 135 0.15 -16.23 1.78
CA PHE A 135 -1.22 -16.63 1.45
C PHE A 135 -1.56 -16.25 0.01
N VAL A 136 -1.89 -17.25 -0.80
CA VAL A 136 -2.21 -17.11 -2.23
C VAL A 136 -3.71 -17.20 -2.38
N ASP A 137 -4.38 -16.08 -2.64
CA ASP A 137 -5.82 -15.98 -2.93
C ASP A 137 -6.10 -15.00 -4.09
N ASP A 138 -5.15 -14.87 -4.99
CA ASP A 138 -5.28 -14.04 -6.20
C ASP A 138 -5.07 -14.92 -7.44
N GLU A 139 -5.89 -14.71 -8.47
CA GLU A 139 -5.74 -15.39 -9.77
C GLU A 139 -4.45 -15.00 -10.50
N LYS A 140 -3.94 -13.79 -10.23
CA LYS A 140 -2.72 -13.24 -10.81
C LYS A 140 -1.87 -12.55 -9.75
N PRO A 141 -1.31 -13.32 -8.81
CA PRO A 141 -0.51 -12.74 -7.74
C PRO A 141 0.79 -12.14 -8.31
N LEU A 142 1.19 -11.01 -7.76
CA LEU A 142 2.55 -10.50 -7.98
C LEU A 142 3.49 -11.27 -7.06
N TRP A 143 4.29 -12.14 -7.64
CA TRP A 143 5.30 -12.92 -6.93
C TRP A 143 6.51 -12.06 -6.59
N VAL A 144 6.93 -12.11 -5.35
CA VAL A 144 8.07 -11.37 -4.82
C VAL A 144 9.15 -12.37 -4.43
N GLY A 145 10.23 -12.39 -5.17
CA GLY A 145 11.40 -13.17 -4.80
C GLY A 145 12.06 -12.57 -3.56
N VAL A 146 12.39 -13.41 -2.60
CA VAL A 146 12.99 -12.98 -1.32
C VAL A 146 14.22 -13.82 -0.99
N GLU A 147 15.20 -13.18 -0.37
CA GLU A 147 16.42 -13.82 0.13
C GLU A 147 16.62 -13.45 1.59
N GLN A 148 16.81 -14.46 2.44
CA GLN A 148 17.13 -14.24 3.84
C GLN A 148 18.52 -13.60 3.97
N GLN A 149 18.62 -12.55 4.79
CA GLN A 149 19.90 -11.94 5.06
C GLN A 149 20.63 -12.73 6.15
N VAL A 150 21.68 -13.44 5.74
CA VAL A 150 22.52 -14.25 6.63
C VAL A 150 23.97 -13.74 6.60
N ASP A 151 24.71 -13.95 7.68
CA ASP A 151 26.14 -13.69 7.74
C ASP A 151 26.97 -14.81 7.05
N ALA A 152 28.30 -14.69 7.13
CA ALA A 152 29.21 -15.66 6.53
C ALA A 152 29.08 -17.10 7.09
N ASP A 153 28.56 -17.24 8.31
CA ASP A 153 28.35 -18.51 9.00
C ASP A 153 26.90 -19.04 8.80
N GLY A 154 26.07 -18.34 8.01
CA GLY A 154 24.69 -18.69 7.74
C GLY A 154 23.69 -18.31 8.84
N ALA A 155 24.10 -17.55 9.85
CA ALA A 155 23.20 -17.05 10.88
C ALA A 155 22.44 -15.81 10.40
N SER A 156 21.18 -15.66 10.80
CA SER A 156 20.37 -14.48 10.44
C SER A 156 20.98 -13.20 10.98
N ILE A 157 21.15 -12.23 10.10
CA ILE A 157 21.67 -10.90 10.49
C ILE A 157 20.60 -10.16 11.31
N LEU A 158 21.01 -9.56 12.42
CA LEU A 158 20.15 -8.71 13.23
C LEU A 158 20.24 -7.25 12.77
N ASP A 159 19.14 -6.53 12.92
CA ASP A 159 19.10 -5.08 12.74
C ASP A 159 19.74 -4.35 13.96
N LYS A 160 19.76 -3.00 13.90
CA LYS A 160 20.29 -2.18 15.00
C LYS A 160 19.48 -2.29 16.30
N GLN A 161 18.27 -2.84 16.26
CA GLN A 161 17.38 -3.07 17.38
C GLN A 161 17.47 -4.51 17.93
N GLY A 162 18.34 -5.36 17.35
CA GLY A 162 18.51 -6.76 17.73
C GLY A 162 17.42 -7.70 17.22
N SER A 163 16.61 -7.25 16.27
CA SER A 163 15.63 -8.08 15.57
C SER A 163 16.22 -8.70 14.30
N HIS A 164 15.70 -9.85 13.85
CA HIS A 164 16.12 -10.41 12.57
C HIS A 164 15.85 -9.42 11.43
N ARG A 165 16.86 -9.18 10.58
CA ARG A 165 16.67 -8.36 9.38
C ARG A 165 15.58 -8.98 8.51
N MET A 166 14.74 -8.10 7.94
CA MET A 166 13.74 -8.52 6.96
C MET A 166 14.43 -9.13 5.73
N PRO A 167 13.82 -10.12 5.07
CA PRO A 167 14.33 -10.64 3.82
C PRO A 167 14.54 -9.52 2.80
N ARG A 168 15.55 -9.67 1.99
CA ARG A 168 15.80 -8.77 0.85
C ARG A 168 14.90 -9.18 -0.32
N VAL A 169 14.24 -8.20 -0.95
CA VAL A 169 13.53 -8.43 -2.21
C VAL A 169 14.56 -8.59 -3.34
N THR A 170 14.48 -9.68 -4.08
CA THR A 170 15.38 -10.00 -5.19
C THR A 170 14.76 -9.71 -6.57
N GLY A 171 13.43 -9.71 -6.67
CA GLY A 171 12.73 -9.43 -7.92
C GLY A 171 11.22 -9.55 -7.80
N PHE A 172 10.56 -9.19 -8.90
CA PHE A 172 9.12 -9.31 -9.10
C PHE A 172 8.87 -10.19 -10.32
N HIS A 173 7.93 -11.12 -10.21
CA HIS A 173 7.68 -12.13 -11.23
C HIS A 173 6.17 -12.34 -11.43
N ASP A 174 5.78 -12.68 -12.67
CA ASP A 174 4.40 -13.04 -13.01
C ASP A 174 4.07 -14.50 -12.68
N SER A 175 5.09 -15.31 -12.38
CA SER A 175 4.98 -16.73 -12.00
C SER A 175 6.01 -17.09 -10.95
N GLN A 176 5.70 -18.13 -10.17
CA GLN A 176 6.65 -18.68 -9.21
C GLN A 176 7.73 -19.48 -9.97
N GLU A 177 8.99 -19.10 -9.78
CA GLU A 177 10.17 -19.80 -10.28
C GLU A 177 10.84 -20.63 -9.18
N GLN A 178 12.11 -21.02 -9.32
CA GLN A 178 12.85 -21.67 -8.25
C GLN A 178 13.31 -20.60 -7.22
N GLY A 179 13.07 -20.87 -5.93
CA GLY A 179 13.47 -19.99 -4.84
C GLY A 179 12.38 -19.73 -3.81
N ASP A 180 12.64 -18.83 -2.89
CA ASP A 180 11.68 -18.40 -1.89
C ASP A 180 10.84 -17.24 -2.43
N TYR A 181 9.54 -17.44 -2.50
CA TYR A 181 8.58 -16.46 -2.99
C TYR A 181 7.48 -16.17 -1.98
N LEU A 182 7.13 -14.91 -1.91
CA LEU A 182 5.95 -14.41 -1.22
C LEU A 182 5.10 -13.63 -2.22
N ILE A 183 3.92 -13.22 -1.80
CA ILE A 183 3.03 -12.41 -2.64
C ILE A 183 2.98 -10.99 -2.10
N SER A 184 2.89 -10.03 -3.00
CA SER A 184 2.68 -8.64 -2.64
C SER A 184 1.38 -8.45 -1.88
N GLY A 185 1.43 -7.83 -0.71
CA GLY A 185 0.28 -7.42 0.08
C GLY A 185 -0.28 -6.05 -0.29
N GLY A 186 0.17 -5.44 -1.40
CA GLY A 186 -0.37 -4.15 -1.88
C GLY A 186 0.01 -2.93 -1.04
N ILE A 187 1.02 -3.03 -0.17
CA ILE A 187 1.53 -1.93 0.66
C ILE A 187 3.01 -1.76 0.39
N TYR A 188 3.41 -0.55 0.03
CA TYR A 188 4.77 -0.21 -0.34
C TYR A 188 5.21 1.05 0.41
N CYS A 189 6.32 0.99 1.13
CA CYS A 189 6.98 2.16 1.67
C CYS A 189 8.26 2.42 0.88
N LEU A 190 8.45 3.63 0.41
CA LEU A 190 9.55 3.99 -0.47
C LEU A 190 10.26 5.26 0.06
N GLY A 191 11.57 5.30 -0.18
CA GLY A 191 12.37 6.51 -0.05
C GLY A 191 12.02 7.55 -1.12
N ASP A 192 12.70 8.69 -1.08
CA ASP A 192 12.64 9.70 -2.13
C ASP A 192 13.50 9.31 -3.33
#